data_59139084ff5b37ec48941227682ba247
#
_entry.id   59139084ff5b37ec48941227682ba247
#
_cell.length_a   1.000
_cell.length_b   1.000
_cell.length_c   1.000
_cell.angle_alpha   90.00
_cell.angle_beta   90.00
_cell.angle_gamma   90.00
#
_symmetry.space_group_name_H-M   'P 1'
#
loop_
_entity.id
_entity.type
_entity.pdbx_description
1 polymer ?
#
loop_
_entity_poly.entity_id
_entity_poly.type
_entity_poly.pdbx_seq_one_letter_code
_entity_poly.pdbx_strand_id
1 'polypeptide(L)'
;MRLEVKGVHYDVTDITRDFLQEKLAKLDFAADQIVDLLITLTKGKKDWSAEATVNFRFGVSAHISETDFNLHESIEKMVDRLENKIRKEKDKVQDHHK
;
A
#
# COMPACT_ATOMS: atom_id res chain seq x y z
N MET A 1 10.02 -6.39 6.02
CA MET A 1 8.82 -6.28 5.15
C MET A 1 9.14 -6.77 3.75
N ARG A 2 8.34 -7.66 3.24
CA ARG A 2 8.47 -8.14 1.87
C ARG A 2 7.51 -7.34 0.98
N LEU A 3 8.04 -6.72 -0.08
CA LEU A 3 7.24 -5.93 -1.01
C LEU A 3 7.10 -6.67 -2.35
N GLU A 4 5.87 -6.78 -2.83
CA GLU A 4 5.59 -7.32 -4.15
C GLU A 4 4.70 -6.34 -4.91
N VAL A 5 5.06 -6.05 -6.16
CA VAL A 5 4.32 -5.12 -7.03
C VAL A 5 3.91 -5.84 -8.29
N LYS A 6 2.62 -5.77 -8.60
CA LYS A 6 2.02 -6.44 -9.76
C LYS A 6 1.27 -5.42 -10.62
N GLY A 7 1.41 -5.52 -11.94
CA GLY A 7 0.62 -4.76 -12.89
C GLY A 7 -0.46 -5.65 -13.51
N VAL A 8 -1.67 -5.10 -13.70
CA VAL A 8 -2.78 -5.75 -14.40
C VAL A 8 -3.14 -4.86 -15.57
N HIS A 9 -3.07 -5.41 -16.78
CA HIS A 9 -3.21 -4.64 -18.04
C HIS A 9 -2.20 -3.50 -18.12
N TYR A 10 -1.06 -3.65 -17.46
CA TYR A 10 -0.03 -2.63 -17.33
C TYR A 10 1.28 -3.29 -16.94
N ASP A 11 2.35 -2.96 -17.67
CA ASP A 11 3.71 -3.39 -17.32
C ASP A 11 4.34 -2.30 -16.46
N VAL A 12 4.60 -2.63 -15.20
CA VAL A 12 5.12 -1.66 -14.24
C VAL A 12 6.50 -1.16 -14.69
N THR A 13 6.61 0.14 -14.90
CA THR A 13 7.85 0.78 -15.35
C THR A 13 8.78 1.04 -14.18
N ASP A 14 10.07 1.24 -14.48
CA ASP A 14 11.04 1.61 -13.45
C ASP A 14 10.70 2.94 -12.79
N ILE A 15 10.18 3.88 -13.58
CA ILE A 15 9.75 5.20 -13.06
C ILE A 15 8.65 5.01 -12.02
N THR A 16 7.67 4.17 -12.31
CA THR A 16 6.56 3.91 -11.38
C THR A 16 7.06 3.14 -10.15
N ARG A 17 7.98 2.18 -10.32
CA ARG A 17 8.56 1.47 -9.16
C ARG A 17 9.31 2.42 -8.23
N ASP A 18 10.10 3.31 -8.80
CA ASP A 18 10.86 4.29 -8.02
C ASP A 18 9.93 5.24 -7.28
N PHE A 19 8.88 5.71 -7.97
CA PHE A 19 7.86 6.57 -7.36
C PHE A 19 7.18 5.86 -6.18
N LEU A 20 6.80 4.60 -6.40
CA LEU A 20 6.13 3.80 -5.38
C LEU A 20 7.04 3.60 -4.16
N GLN A 21 8.31 3.26 -4.36
CA GLN A 21 9.25 3.06 -3.28
C GLN A 21 9.45 4.35 -2.48
N GLU A 22 9.54 5.48 -3.17
CA GLU A 22 9.65 6.79 -2.51
C GLU A 22 8.45 7.06 -1.60
N LYS A 23 7.24 6.80 -2.11
CA LYS A 23 6.02 7.02 -1.32
C LYS A 23 5.89 6.02 -0.17
N LEU A 24 6.30 4.77 -0.38
CA LEU A 24 6.24 3.73 0.65
C LEU A 24 7.21 3.97 1.81
N ALA A 25 8.18 4.85 1.66
CA ALA A 25 9.07 5.24 2.76
C ALA A 25 8.27 5.80 3.94
N LYS A 26 7.07 6.34 3.71
CA LYS A 26 6.17 6.78 4.79
C LYS A 26 5.79 5.66 5.75
N LEU A 27 5.94 4.41 5.33
CA LEU A 27 5.56 3.24 6.14
C LEU A 27 6.71 2.67 6.95
N ASP A 28 7.90 3.28 6.90
CA ASP A 28 9.09 2.79 7.60
C ASP A 28 8.88 2.70 9.11
N PHE A 29 8.03 3.57 9.67
CA PHE A 29 7.74 3.56 11.11
C PHE A 29 7.13 2.23 11.58
N ALA A 30 6.54 1.44 10.67
CA ALA A 30 5.86 0.18 10.99
C ALA A 30 6.46 -1.02 10.25
N ALA A 31 7.61 -0.84 9.59
CA ALA A 31 8.18 -1.87 8.73
C ALA A 31 8.44 -3.20 9.46
N ASP A 32 8.83 -3.12 10.73
CA ASP A 32 9.08 -4.31 11.56
C ASP A 32 7.81 -5.07 11.95
N GLN A 33 6.64 -4.47 11.79
CA GLN A 33 5.36 -5.08 12.11
C GLN A 33 4.64 -5.64 10.89
N ILE A 34 5.15 -5.36 9.70
CA ILE A 34 4.56 -5.79 8.44
C ILE A 34 5.35 -7.00 7.92
N VAL A 35 4.64 -8.12 7.72
CA VAL A 35 5.23 -9.31 7.13
C VAL A 35 5.42 -9.10 5.64
N ASP A 36 4.34 -8.74 4.94
CA ASP A 36 4.42 -8.45 3.51
C ASP A 36 3.41 -7.39 3.11
N LEU A 37 3.70 -6.77 1.97
CA LEU A 37 2.87 -5.75 1.36
C LEU A 37 2.77 -6.05 -0.13
N LEU A 38 1.55 -6.32 -0.60
CA LEU A 38 1.28 -6.58 -2.00
C LEU A 38 0.59 -5.37 -2.61
N ILE A 39 1.18 -4.82 -3.66
CA ILE A 39 0.62 -3.69 -4.41
C ILE A 39 0.20 -4.17 -5.78
N THR A 40 -1.04 -3.87 -6.19
CA THR A 40 -1.54 -4.18 -7.52
C THR A 40 -1.97 -2.88 -8.21
N LEU A 41 -1.40 -2.64 -9.39
CA LEU A 41 -1.69 -1.45 -10.21
C LEU A 41 -2.42 -1.92 -11.45
N THR A 42 -3.67 -1.48 -11.60
CA THR A 42 -4.53 -1.91 -12.70
C THR A 42 -4.86 -0.74 -13.61
N LYS A 43 -4.63 -0.93 -14.90
CA LYS A 43 -5.06 0.05 -15.91
C LYS A 43 -6.47 -0.29 -16.36
N GLY A 44 -7.41 0.65 -16.13
CA GLY A 44 -8.78 0.57 -16.62
C GLY A 44 -8.93 1.27 -17.96
N LYS A 45 -10.16 1.37 -18.45
CA LYS A 45 -10.46 2.04 -19.72
C LYS A 45 -10.22 3.53 -19.64
N LYS A 46 -10.55 4.16 -18.52
CA LYS A 46 -10.45 5.62 -18.34
C LYS A 46 -9.66 6.00 -17.09
N ASP A 47 -9.35 5.05 -16.24
CA ASP A 47 -8.74 5.33 -14.95
C ASP A 47 -7.73 4.27 -14.57
N TRP A 48 -7.11 4.49 -13.42
CA TRP A 48 -6.14 3.58 -12.82
C TRP A 48 -6.60 3.23 -11.42
N SER A 49 -6.34 1.99 -11.01
CA SER A 49 -6.58 1.54 -9.63
C SER A 49 -5.27 1.16 -8.98
N ALA A 50 -5.08 1.60 -7.75
CA ALA A 50 -3.96 1.18 -6.93
C ALA A 50 -4.50 0.48 -5.70
N GLU A 51 -4.12 -0.78 -5.51
CA GLU A 51 -4.58 -1.61 -4.40
C GLU A 51 -3.40 -2.06 -3.57
N ALA A 52 -3.61 -2.14 -2.27
CA ALA A 52 -2.59 -2.63 -1.34
C ALA A 52 -3.22 -3.63 -0.38
N THR A 53 -2.55 -4.76 -0.20
CA THR A 53 -2.88 -5.71 0.86
C THR A 53 -1.68 -5.79 1.77
N VAL A 54 -1.89 -5.52 3.06
CA VAL A 54 -0.83 -5.57 4.07
C VAL A 54 -1.14 -6.69 5.06
N ASN A 55 -0.16 -7.53 5.33
CA ASN A 55 -0.25 -8.59 6.34
C ASN A 55 0.68 -8.25 7.50
N PHE A 56 0.10 -8.16 8.69
CA PHE A 56 0.82 -7.80 9.91
C PHE A 56 1.30 -9.04 10.67
N ARG A 57 2.39 -8.89 11.41
CA ARG A 57 2.94 -9.97 12.25
C ARG A 57 1.97 -10.44 13.33
N PHE A 58 1.04 -9.58 13.75
CA PHE A 58 0.05 -9.94 14.77
C PHE A 58 -1.21 -10.59 14.19
N GLY A 59 -1.16 -11.06 12.95
CA GLY A 59 -2.20 -11.90 12.37
C GLY A 59 -3.38 -11.16 11.73
N VAL A 60 -3.30 -9.84 11.59
CA VAL A 60 -4.34 -9.03 10.94
C VAL A 60 -3.91 -8.68 9.53
N SER A 61 -4.86 -8.59 8.62
CA SER A 61 -4.66 -8.11 7.26
C SER A 61 -5.54 -6.90 7.00
N ALA A 62 -5.08 -5.99 6.12
CA ALA A 62 -5.86 -4.85 5.68
C ALA A 62 -5.74 -4.70 4.18
N HIS A 63 -6.80 -4.21 3.55
CA HIS A 63 -6.87 -4.00 2.10
C HIS A 63 -7.34 -2.59 1.82
N ILE A 64 -6.62 -1.88 0.94
CA ILE A 64 -6.93 -0.52 0.52
C ILE A 64 -6.99 -0.49 -1.01
N SER A 65 -7.98 0.22 -1.56
CA SER A 65 -8.09 0.42 -3.01
C SER A 65 -8.44 1.87 -3.28
N GLU A 66 -7.75 2.49 -4.23
CA GLU A 66 -8.01 3.85 -4.68
C GLU A 66 -7.97 3.90 -6.20
N THR A 67 -8.81 4.77 -6.77
CA THR A 67 -8.94 4.94 -8.22
C THR A 67 -8.75 6.41 -8.57
N ASP A 68 -8.06 6.69 -9.68
CA ASP A 68 -7.87 8.04 -10.19
C ASP A 68 -7.60 7.98 -11.69
N PHE A 69 -7.81 9.10 -12.38
CA PHE A 69 -7.48 9.19 -13.80
C PHE A 69 -5.98 9.16 -14.07
N ASN A 70 -5.17 9.47 -13.07
CA ASN A 70 -3.71 9.47 -13.14
C ASN A 70 -3.15 8.36 -12.27
N LEU A 71 -2.22 7.57 -12.81
CA LEU A 71 -1.62 6.44 -12.09
C LEU A 71 -0.91 6.89 -10.81
N HIS A 72 -0.05 7.90 -10.89
CA HIS A 72 0.73 8.35 -9.74
C HIS A 72 -0.17 8.95 -8.65
N GLU A 73 -1.27 9.63 -9.05
CA GLU A 73 -2.25 10.14 -8.09
C GLU A 73 -2.96 9.00 -7.36
N SER A 74 -3.30 7.92 -8.07
CA SER A 74 -3.93 6.76 -7.44
C SER A 74 -2.98 6.11 -6.43
N ILE A 75 -1.69 6.06 -6.74
CA ILE A 75 -0.67 5.55 -5.82
C ILE A 75 -0.56 6.43 -4.58
N GLU A 76 -0.52 7.75 -4.74
CA GLU A 76 -0.44 8.67 -3.61
C GLU A 76 -1.62 8.52 -2.67
N LYS A 77 -2.83 8.47 -3.22
CA LYS A 77 -4.05 8.27 -2.43
C LYS A 77 -4.02 6.94 -1.70
N MET A 78 -3.60 5.88 -2.38
CA MET A 78 -3.52 4.55 -1.80
C MET A 78 -2.53 4.52 -0.64
N VAL A 79 -1.34 5.10 -0.82
CA VAL A 79 -0.30 5.11 0.23
C VAL A 79 -0.76 5.94 1.43
N ASP A 80 -1.40 7.09 1.21
CA ASP A 80 -1.90 7.92 2.30
C ASP A 80 -2.95 7.18 3.14
N ARG A 81 -3.88 6.50 2.48
CA ARG A 81 -4.89 5.69 3.18
C ARG A 81 -4.25 4.50 3.88
N LEU A 82 -3.26 3.88 3.25
CA LEU A 82 -2.55 2.75 3.83
C LEU A 82 -1.80 3.18 5.09
N GLU A 83 -1.14 4.32 5.08
CA GLU A 83 -0.47 4.87 6.25
C GLU A 83 -1.46 5.05 7.41
N ASN A 84 -2.61 5.67 7.13
CA ASN A 84 -3.65 5.89 8.13
C ASN A 84 -4.18 4.57 8.68
N LYS A 85 -4.39 3.58 7.82
CA LYS A 85 -4.88 2.26 8.24
C LYS A 85 -3.86 1.54 9.12
N ILE A 86 -2.59 1.62 8.77
CA ILE A 86 -1.52 1.01 9.55
C ILE A 86 -1.42 1.65 10.93
N ARG A 87 -1.53 2.99 11.02
CA ARG A 87 -1.51 3.68 12.30
C ARG A 87 -2.67 3.24 13.19
N LYS A 88 -3.87 3.10 12.63
CA LYS A 88 -5.04 2.63 13.37
C LYS A 88 -4.86 1.21 13.90
N GLU A 89 -4.35 0.31 13.07
CA GLU A 89 -4.11 -1.08 13.49
C GLU A 89 -3.03 -1.16 14.58
N LYS A 90 -1.99 -0.35 14.46
CA LYS A 90 -0.93 -0.26 15.46
C LYS A 90 -1.49 0.22 16.80
N ASP A 91 -2.33 1.25 16.77
CA ASP A 91 -2.96 1.80 17.97
C ASP A 91 -3.86 0.77 18.65
N LYS A 92 -4.60 -0.01 17.88
CA LYS A 92 -5.45 -1.09 18.42
C LYS A 92 -4.63 -2.12 19.19
N VAL A 93 -3.48 -2.51 18.63
CA VAL A 93 -2.60 -3.49 19.26
C VAL A 93 -2.03 -2.92 20.57
N GLN A 94 -1.66 -1.65 20.58
CA GLN A 94 -1.17 -0.99 21.78
C GLN A 94 -2.25 -0.88 22.85
N ASP A 95 -3.50 -0.65 22.44
CA ASP A 95 -4.63 -0.55 23.39
C ASP A 95 -4.89 -1.86 24.10
N HIS A 96 -4.54 -2.99 23.53
CA HIS A 96 -4.71 -4.31 24.15
C HIS A 96 -3.78 -4.55 25.35
N HIS A 97 -2.79 -3.70 25.54
CA HIS A 97 -1.79 -3.86 26.59
C HIS A 97 -2.15 -3.12 27.89
N LYS A 98 -3.33 -2.58 27.95
CA LYS A 98 -3.78 -1.87 29.16
C LYS A 98 -4.22 -2.82 30.29
#